data_75817cb4988687c888497fc79ec51cd9
#
_entry.id   75817cb4988687c888497fc79ec51cd9
#
_cell.length_a   1.000
_cell.length_b   1.000
_cell.length_c   1.000
_cell.angle_alpha   90.00
_cell.angle_beta   90.00
_cell.angle_gamma   90.00
#
_symmetry.space_group_name_H-M   'P 1'
#
loop_
_entity.id
_entity.type
_entity.pdbx_description
1 polymer ?
#
loop_
_entity_poly.entity_id
_entity_poly.type
_entity_poly.pdbx_seq_one_letter_code
_entity_poly.pdbx_strand_id
1 'polypeptide(L)'
;CSSDLFSFLGNLGKQGYGYDVNLLIDIFNQQLGMDFDEKIILVGAGNMGRALMKYNRWDYVVGEITCAFDIDPSRRGETFGVPVYSMDELEEKIPEGCRIAILAISKDIQATVNRLIACGITGLVDFTHEHIQVPKGVVLKTVDVVSSIQELVFETNSLNARR
;
A
#
# COMPACT_ATOMS: atom_id res chain seq x y z
N CYS A 1 -17.65 -23.48 1.95
CA CYS A 1 -16.56 -22.63 2.45
C CYS A 1 -16.95 -21.62 3.54
N SER A 2 -18.23 -21.32 3.76
CA SER A 2 -18.64 -20.42 4.87
C SER A 2 -18.91 -21.17 6.20
N SER A 3 -19.06 -22.47 6.16
CA SER A 3 -19.32 -23.30 7.37
C SER A 3 -18.09 -23.47 8.27
N ASP A 4 -16.88 -23.44 7.70
CA ASP A 4 -15.65 -23.68 8.47
C ASP A 4 -15.25 -22.47 9.33
N LEU A 5 -15.56 -21.26 8.88
CA LEU A 5 -15.28 -20.03 9.62
C LEU A 5 -16.12 -19.93 10.90
N PHE A 6 -17.39 -20.31 10.82
CA PHE A 6 -18.31 -20.29 11.97
C PHE A 6 -18.04 -21.40 12.97
N SER A 7 -17.54 -22.54 12.53
CA SER A 7 -17.16 -23.63 13.44
C SER A 7 -15.94 -23.28 14.29
N PHE A 8 -15.03 -22.48 13.76
CA PHE A 8 -13.86 -21.99 14.47
C PHE A 8 -14.21 -20.89 15.50
N LEU A 9 -15.18 -20.04 15.17
CA LEU A 9 -15.69 -18.99 16.08
C LEU A 9 -16.50 -19.53 17.26
N GLY A 10 -17.07 -20.73 17.15
CA GLY A 10 -17.87 -21.36 18.20
C GLY A 10 -17.12 -21.65 19.52
N ASN A 11 -15.78 -21.71 19.47
CA ASN A 11 -14.95 -21.96 20.66
C ASN A 11 -14.41 -20.70 21.35
N LEU A 12 -14.66 -19.50 20.78
CA LEU A 12 -14.07 -18.24 21.23
C LEU A 12 -14.98 -17.39 22.12
N GLY A 13 -16.27 -17.75 22.25
CA GLY A 13 -17.23 -17.03 23.06
C GLY A 13 -17.64 -17.80 24.30
N LYS A 14 -17.65 -17.17 25.47
CA LYS A 14 -18.40 -17.67 26.63
C LYS A 14 -19.86 -17.26 26.50
N GLN A 15 -20.75 -18.21 26.60
CA GLN A 15 -22.21 -17.97 26.59
C GLN A 15 -22.56 -16.90 27.63
N GLY A 16 -23.07 -15.75 27.21
CA GLY A 16 -23.46 -14.64 28.09
C GLY A 16 -22.44 -13.50 28.27
N TYR A 17 -21.21 -13.60 27.73
CA TYR A 17 -20.16 -12.57 27.88
C TYR A 17 -19.68 -11.91 26.56
N GLY A 18 -20.17 -12.37 25.41
CA GLY A 18 -19.74 -11.88 24.11
C GLY A 18 -18.35 -12.40 23.71
N TYR A 19 -17.84 -11.85 22.60
CA TYR A 19 -16.51 -12.18 22.08
C TYR A 19 -15.51 -11.12 22.51
N ASP A 20 -14.26 -11.54 22.77
CA ASP A 20 -13.15 -10.60 22.88
C ASP A 20 -12.88 -10.00 21.50
N VAL A 21 -13.12 -8.70 21.36
CA VAL A 21 -13.00 -7.97 20.09
C VAL A 21 -11.56 -7.98 19.58
N ASN A 22 -10.57 -7.87 20.48
CA ASN A 22 -9.16 -7.88 20.09
C ASN A 22 -8.76 -9.27 19.58
N LEU A 23 -9.17 -10.33 20.25
CA LEU A 23 -8.91 -11.70 19.80
C LEU A 23 -9.59 -12.00 18.46
N LEU A 24 -10.79 -11.47 18.22
CA LEU A 24 -11.46 -11.57 16.91
C LEU A 24 -10.70 -10.83 15.82
N ILE A 25 -10.21 -9.64 16.10
CA ILE A 25 -9.40 -8.85 15.17
C ILE A 25 -8.13 -9.62 14.82
N ASP A 26 -7.41 -10.16 15.81
CA ASP A 26 -6.17 -10.93 15.60
C ASP A 26 -6.42 -12.18 14.74
N ILE A 27 -7.53 -12.90 14.99
CA ILE A 27 -7.89 -14.07 14.19
C ILE A 27 -8.26 -13.70 12.76
N PHE A 28 -9.04 -12.64 12.56
CA PHE A 28 -9.37 -12.17 11.22
C PHE A 28 -8.12 -11.72 10.47
N ASN A 29 -7.19 -11.05 11.12
CA ASN A 29 -5.93 -10.62 10.54
C ASN A 29 -5.06 -11.82 10.13
N GLN A 30 -4.92 -12.83 10.99
CA GLN A 30 -4.20 -14.06 10.66
C GLN A 30 -4.85 -14.82 9.50
N GLN A 31 -6.17 -14.93 9.48
CA GLN A 31 -6.90 -15.64 8.43
C GLN A 31 -6.88 -14.92 7.09
N LEU A 32 -6.90 -13.59 7.10
CA LEU A 32 -6.87 -12.76 5.90
C LEU A 32 -5.43 -12.42 5.46
N GLY A 33 -4.42 -12.82 6.25
CA GLY A 33 -3.02 -12.44 6.01
C GLY A 33 -2.79 -10.93 6.14
N MET A 34 -3.65 -10.25 6.90
CA MET A 34 -3.55 -8.82 7.19
C MET A 34 -2.82 -8.65 8.53
N ASP A 35 -1.50 -8.75 8.49
CA ASP A 35 -0.68 -8.23 9.58
C ASP A 35 -0.69 -6.71 9.47
N PHE A 36 -1.10 -6.01 10.55
CA PHE A 36 -1.08 -4.53 10.62
C PHE A 36 0.35 -3.96 10.71
N ASP A 37 1.36 -4.81 10.66
CA ASP A 37 2.79 -4.47 10.71
C ASP A 37 3.46 -4.50 9.33
N GLU A 38 2.71 -4.37 8.23
CA GLU A 38 3.32 -4.31 6.90
C GLU A 38 4.25 -3.09 6.79
N LYS A 39 5.50 -3.38 6.48
CA LYS A 39 6.48 -2.35 6.16
C LYS A 39 6.25 -1.91 4.71
N ILE A 40 6.00 -0.63 4.54
CA ILE A 40 5.76 -0.04 3.23
C ILE A 40 6.90 0.94 2.94
N ILE A 41 7.45 0.89 1.76
CA ILE A 41 8.40 1.90 1.29
C ILE A 41 7.76 2.81 0.25
N LEU A 42 8.21 4.05 0.21
CA LEU A 42 7.74 5.04 -0.75
C LEU A 42 8.90 5.43 -1.68
N VAL A 43 8.68 5.39 -2.98
CA VAL A 43 9.63 5.89 -3.96
C VAL A 43 9.09 7.18 -4.59
N GLY A 44 9.79 8.28 -4.33
CA GLY A 44 9.39 9.64 -4.67
C GLY A 44 8.86 10.43 -3.48
N ALA A 45 9.65 11.37 -2.97
CA ALA A 45 9.30 12.28 -1.88
C ALA A 45 8.85 13.67 -2.38
N GLY A 46 8.31 13.75 -3.59
CA GLY A 46 7.68 14.94 -4.17
C GLY A 46 6.35 15.28 -3.51
N ASN A 47 5.52 16.08 -4.18
CA ASN A 47 4.24 16.54 -3.61
C ASN A 47 3.32 15.38 -3.22
N MET A 48 3.17 14.38 -4.09
CA MET A 48 2.36 13.20 -3.82
C MET A 48 2.96 12.36 -2.69
N GLY A 49 4.26 12.09 -2.73
CA GLY A 49 4.94 11.32 -1.68
C GLY A 49 4.84 12.00 -0.32
N ARG A 50 5.03 13.32 -0.26
CA ARG A 50 4.83 14.10 0.99
C ARG A 50 3.40 14.03 1.50
N ALA A 51 2.40 14.10 0.62
CA ALA A 51 1.01 13.95 1.01
C ALA A 51 0.73 12.56 1.61
N LEU A 52 1.28 11.51 1.00
CA LEU A 52 1.17 10.15 1.49
C LEU A 52 1.86 9.96 2.85
N MET A 53 3.08 10.47 3.04
CA MET A 53 3.80 10.42 4.33
C MET A 53 3.07 11.20 5.44
N LYS A 54 2.39 12.29 5.10
CA LYS A 54 1.58 13.06 6.04
C LYS A 54 0.27 12.35 6.42
N TYR A 55 -0.20 11.43 5.60
CA TYR A 55 -1.46 10.73 5.79
C TYR A 55 -1.24 9.49 6.66
N ASN A 56 -1.28 9.63 7.97
CA ASN A 56 -0.97 8.57 8.94
C ASN A 56 -2.18 7.70 9.35
N ARG A 57 -3.12 7.43 8.43
CA ARG A 57 -4.18 6.44 8.66
C ARG A 57 -3.74 5.00 8.35
N TRP A 58 -2.56 4.84 7.78
CA TRP A 58 -2.00 3.53 7.42
C TRP A 58 -1.74 2.64 8.64
N ASP A 59 -1.21 3.23 9.71
CA ASP A 59 -0.72 2.55 10.92
C ASP A 59 -1.79 1.69 11.58
N TYR A 60 -3.05 2.06 11.43
CA TYR A 60 -4.17 1.37 12.08
C TYR A 60 -4.86 0.32 11.20
N VAL A 61 -4.52 0.27 9.91
CA VAL A 61 -5.30 -0.52 8.93
C VAL A 61 -4.45 -1.54 8.18
N VAL A 62 -3.19 -1.21 7.87
CA VAL A 62 -2.35 -2.04 6.99
C VAL A 62 -0.91 -2.14 7.48
N GLY A 63 -0.31 -1.04 7.96
CA GLY A 63 1.09 -0.92 8.30
C GLY A 63 1.57 0.52 8.16
N GLU A 64 2.88 0.74 8.14
CA GLU A 64 3.46 2.08 8.10
C GLU A 64 4.40 2.29 6.92
N ILE A 65 4.51 3.54 6.45
CA ILE A 65 5.59 3.95 5.56
C ILE A 65 6.87 4.10 6.40
N THR A 66 7.72 3.08 6.33
CA THR A 66 8.95 2.96 7.14
C THR A 66 10.06 3.86 6.63
N CYS A 67 10.18 4.02 5.33
CA CYS A 67 11.14 4.93 4.72
C CYS A 67 10.71 5.32 3.31
N ALA A 68 11.35 6.38 2.79
CA ALA A 68 11.16 6.85 1.43
C ALA A 68 12.50 7.00 0.72
N PHE A 69 12.46 7.02 -0.61
CA PHE A 69 13.62 7.18 -1.48
C PHE A 69 13.36 8.29 -2.50
N ASP A 70 14.35 9.15 -2.73
CA ASP A 70 14.26 10.19 -3.76
C ASP A 70 15.62 10.43 -4.42
N ILE A 71 15.60 10.80 -5.70
CA ILE A 71 16.81 11.21 -6.46
C ILE A 71 17.28 12.61 -6.08
N ASP A 72 16.35 13.47 -5.64
CA ASP A 72 16.62 14.86 -5.31
C ASP A 72 17.29 14.98 -3.92
N PRO A 73 18.56 15.45 -3.85
CA PRO A 73 19.25 15.62 -2.58
C PRO A 73 18.56 16.56 -1.60
N SER A 74 17.78 17.52 -2.09
CA SER A 74 17.07 18.51 -1.27
C SER A 74 15.91 17.89 -0.46
N ARG A 75 15.47 16.69 -0.82
CA ARG A 75 14.37 15.97 -0.18
C ARG A 75 14.83 14.92 0.83
N ARG A 76 16.15 14.70 0.93
CA ARG A 76 16.75 13.73 1.86
C ARG A 76 16.65 14.20 3.32
N GLY A 77 16.74 13.27 4.24
CA GLY A 77 16.66 13.50 5.68
C GLY A 77 15.40 12.92 6.28
N GLU A 78 14.53 13.72 6.86
CA GLU A 78 13.28 13.30 7.47
C GLU A 78 12.10 14.17 7.01
N THR A 79 10.99 13.51 6.69
CA THR A 79 9.75 14.18 6.31
C THR A 79 8.58 13.53 7.05
N PHE A 80 7.93 14.27 7.93
CA PHE A 80 6.83 13.78 8.78
C PHE A 80 7.18 12.53 9.61
N GLY A 81 8.40 12.45 10.14
CA GLY A 81 8.89 11.28 10.89
C GLY A 81 9.37 10.13 10.01
N VAL A 82 9.25 10.23 8.68
CA VAL A 82 9.71 9.20 7.74
C VAL A 82 11.10 9.57 7.21
N PRO A 83 12.10 8.70 7.36
CA PRO A 83 13.42 8.93 6.77
C PRO A 83 13.38 8.85 5.25
N VAL A 84 14.03 9.81 4.58
CA VAL A 84 14.14 9.88 3.12
C VAL A 84 15.59 9.69 2.72
N TYR A 85 15.87 8.60 2.02
CA TYR A 85 17.19 8.20 1.56
C TYR A 85 17.41 8.53 0.07
N SER A 86 18.67 8.42 -0.37
CA SER A 86 19.00 8.45 -1.80
C SER A 86 18.50 7.20 -2.50
N MET A 87 18.13 7.34 -3.78
CA MET A 87 17.87 6.18 -4.64
C MET A 87 19.10 5.28 -4.83
N ASP A 88 20.31 5.80 -4.60
CA ASP A 88 21.54 5.01 -4.64
C ASP A 88 21.67 4.05 -3.46
N GLU A 89 20.95 4.33 -2.36
CA GLU A 89 20.94 3.52 -1.15
C GLU A 89 19.76 2.52 -1.10
N LEU A 90 19.00 2.38 -2.19
CA LEU A 90 17.76 1.61 -2.24
C LEU A 90 17.95 0.19 -1.71
N GLU A 91 18.91 -0.54 -2.27
CA GLU A 91 19.16 -1.94 -1.97
C GLU A 91 19.66 -2.17 -0.53
N GLU A 92 20.32 -1.16 0.04
CA GLU A 92 20.87 -1.22 1.40
C GLU A 92 19.81 -0.86 2.46
N LYS A 93 18.94 0.11 2.15
CA LYS A 93 18.02 0.73 3.11
C LYS A 93 16.60 0.15 3.09
N ILE A 94 16.25 -0.70 2.12
CA ILE A 94 14.96 -1.41 2.16
C ILE A 94 14.91 -2.27 3.43
N PRO A 95 13.88 -2.10 4.29
CA PRO A 95 13.76 -2.89 5.50
C PRO A 95 13.61 -4.40 5.19
N GLU A 96 14.26 -5.22 5.99
CA GLU A 96 14.10 -6.67 5.88
C GLU A 96 12.62 -7.08 6.01
N GLY A 97 12.16 -7.96 5.11
CA GLY A 97 10.78 -8.42 5.06
C GLY A 97 9.80 -7.43 4.42
N CYS A 98 10.25 -6.26 3.95
CA CYS A 98 9.40 -5.33 3.21
C CYS A 98 8.98 -5.93 1.87
N ARG A 99 7.67 -5.95 1.60
CA ARG A 99 7.08 -6.52 0.38
C ARG A 99 6.32 -5.50 -0.46
N ILE A 100 6.00 -4.35 0.10
CA ILE A 100 5.11 -3.35 -0.50
C ILE A 100 5.87 -2.06 -0.78
N ALA A 101 5.73 -1.55 -2.00
CA ALA A 101 6.26 -0.24 -2.38
C ALA A 101 5.20 0.63 -3.05
N ILE A 102 5.23 1.92 -2.76
CA ILE A 102 4.41 2.94 -3.41
C ILE A 102 5.30 3.73 -4.38
N LEU A 103 4.85 3.86 -5.62
CA LEU A 103 5.55 4.58 -6.68
C LEU A 103 4.90 5.94 -6.91
N ALA A 104 5.63 7.02 -6.59
CA ALA A 104 5.23 8.41 -6.77
C ALA A 104 6.32 9.21 -7.49
N ILE A 105 6.93 8.61 -8.51
CA ILE A 105 8.00 9.15 -9.36
C ILE A 105 7.50 9.45 -10.76
N SER A 106 8.29 10.22 -11.54
CA SER A 106 7.96 10.58 -12.92
C SER A 106 9.06 10.24 -13.93
N LYS A 107 10.15 9.59 -13.49
CA LYS A 107 11.29 9.22 -14.35
C LYS A 107 11.81 7.85 -13.96
N ASP A 108 12.40 7.17 -14.94
CA ASP A 108 13.07 5.86 -14.75
C ASP A 108 12.20 4.80 -14.04
N ILE A 109 10.88 4.85 -14.29
CA ILE A 109 9.88 4.10 -13.54
C ILE A 109 10.12 2.59 -13.68
N GLN A 110 10.25 2.07 -14.91
CA GLN A 110 10.46 0.63 -15.12
C GLN A 110 11.79 0.14 -14.54
N ALA A 111 12.87 0.94 -14.66
CA ALA A 111 14.17 0.61 -14.08
C ALA A 111 14.09 0.53 -12.54
N THR A 112 13.38 1.48 -11.93
CA THR A 112 13.12 1.49 -10.48
C THR A 112 12.29 0.29 -10.05
N VAL A 113 11.23 -0.06 -10.78
CA VAL A 113 10.41 -1.25 -10.51
C VAL A 113 11.24 -2.53 -10.56
N ASN A 114 12.11 -2.66 -11.55
CA ASN A 114 12.99 -3.83 -11.66
C ASN A 114 13.94 -3.96 -10.46
N ARG A 115 14.48 -2.84 -9.97
CA ARG A 115 15.32 -2.81 -8.77
C ARG A 115 14.54 -3.21 -7.51
N LEU A 116 13.33 -2.68 -7.34
CA LEU A 116 12.45 -3.01 -6.22
C LEU A 116 12.11 -4.51 -6.19
N ILE A 117 11.77 -5.08 -7.34
CA ILE A 117 11.47 -6.50 -7.47
C ILE A 117 12.70 -7.36 -7.14
N ALA A 118 13.88 -6.95 -7.59
CA ALA A 118 15.14 -7.62 -7.25
C ALA A 118 15.44 -7.59 -5.73
N CYS A 119 14.94 -6.59 -5.00
CA CYS A 119 15.01 -6.50 -3.54
C CYS A 119 13.91 -7.26 -2.80
N GLY A 120 13.03 -7.98 -3.50
CA GLY A 120 11.97 -8.78 -2.89
C GLY A 120 10.62 -8.10 -2.76
N ILE A 121 10.43 -6.93 -3.34
CA ILE A 121 9.11 -6.28 -3.41
C ILE A 121 8.20 -7.08 -4.36
N THR A 122 7.03 -7.45 -3.87
CA THR A 122 6.02 -8.24 -4.59
C THR A 122 4.70 -7.51 -4.77
N GLY A 123 4.50 -6.40 -4.10
CA GLY A 123 3.32 -5.55 -4.22
C GLY A 123 3.70 -4.11 -4.53
N LEU A 124 3.09 -3.55 -5.57
CA LEU A 124 3.34 -2.17 -6.02
C LEU A 124 2.03 -1.39 -6.11
N VAL A 125 2.00 -0.22 -5.51
CA VAL A 125 0.95 0.78 -5.70
C VAL A 125 1.51 1.88 -6.60
N ASP A 126 0.90 2.07 -7.75
CA ASP A 126 1.39 2.96 -8.80
C ASP A 126 0.55 4.23 -8.91
N PHE A 127 1.18 5.38 -8.72
CA PHE A 127 0.63 6.72 -8.97
C PHE A 127 1.24 7.39 -10.21
N THR A 128 2.05 6.65 -11.00
CA THR A 128 2.83 7.26 -12.09
C THR A 128 2.03 7.41 -13.38
N HIS A 129 0.95 6.61 -13.55
CA HIS A 129 0.14 6.52 -14.77
C HIS A 129 0.90 6.02 -16.01
N GLU A 130 2.09 5.44 -15.81
CA GLU A 130 2.87 4.85 -16.89
C GLU A 130 2.56 3.35 -17.05
N HIS A 131 2.84 2.83 -18.24
CA HIS A 131 2.69 1.39 -18.46
C HIS A 131 3.85 0.63 -17.83
N ILE A 132 3.61 0.00 -16.69
CA ILE A 132 4.59 -0.77 -15.94
C ILE A 132 4.41 -2.26 -16.22
N GLN A 133 5.50 -2.92 -16.60
CA GLN A 133 5.53 -4.38 -16.75
C GLN A 133 6.06 -5.05 -15.49
N VAL A 134 5.30 -6.01 -14.98
CA VAL A 134 5.70 -6.81 -13.83
C VAL A 134 5.67 -8.32 -14.16
N PRO A 135 6.59 -9.12 -13.60
CA PRO A 135 6.61 -10.55 -13.81
C PRO A 135 5.47 -11.25 -13.04
N LYS A 136 5.26 -12.52 -13.36
CA LYS A 136 4.33 -13.37 -12.60
C LYS A 136 4.77 -13.44 -11.12
N GLY A 137 3.82 -13.25 -10.22
CA GLY A 137 4.07 -13.24 -8.78
C GLY A 137 4.24 -11.85 -8.17
N VAL A 138 4.28 -10.80 -9.00
CA VAL A 138 4.23 -9.40 -8.54
C VAL A 138 2.86 -8.82 -8.83
N VAL A 139 2.27 -8.15 -7.86
CA VAL A 139 0.96 -7.50 -7.97
C VAL A 139 1.16 -5.99 -8.14
N LEU A 140 0.57 -5.44 -9.19
CA LEU A 140 0.54 -4.00 -9.47
C LEU A 140 -0.89 -3.48 -9.31
N LYS A 141 -1.07 -2.41 -8.55
CA LYS A 141 -2.31 -1.66 -8.42
C LYS A 141 -2.09 -0.21 -8.81
N THR A 142 -2.68 0.22 -9.90
CA THR A 142 -2.63 1.61 -10.35
C THR A 142 -3.76 2.42 -9.71
N VAL A 143 -3.42 3.58 -9.15
CA VAL A 143 -4.38 4.55 -8.61
C VAL A 143 -4.57 5.65 -9.64
N ASP A 144 -5.68 5.59 -10.39
CA ASP A 144 -6.01 6.54 -11.45
C ASP A 144 -7.25 7.36 -11.08
N VAL A 145 -7.00 8.55 -10.54
CA VAL A 145 -8.06 9.50 -10.16
C VAL A 145 -8.77 10.07 -11.40
N VAL A 146 -8.06 10.22 -12.52
CA VAL A 146 -8.63 10.77 -13.76
C VAL A 146 -9.64 9.82 -14.35
N SER A 147 -9.30 8.53 -14.45
CA SER A 147 -10.25 7.51 -14.92
C SER A 147 -11.48 7.42 -14.02
N SER A 148 -11.29 7.47 -12.70
CA SER A 148 -12.43 7.46 -11.76
C SER A 148 -13.36 8.67 -11.95
N ILE A 149 -12.81 9.85 -12.23
CA ILE A 149 -13.62 11.05 -12.53
C ILE A 149 -14.34 10.88 -13.88
N GLN A 150 -13.68 10.33 -14.89
CA GLN A 150 -14.30 10.10 -16.20
C GLN A 150 -15.49 9.12 -16.10
N GLU A 151 -15.33 8.04 -15.37
CA GLU A 151 -16.41 7.09 -15.10
C GLU A 151 -17.60 7.77 -14.40
N LEU A 152 -17.32 8.56 -13.36
CA LEU A 152 -18.35 9.29 -12.63
C LEU A 152 -19.10 10.30 -13.52
N VAL A 153 -18.39 11.03 -14.38
CA VAL A 153 -19.01 11.96 -15.35
C VAL A 153 -19.92 11.21 -16.32
N PHE A 154 -19.48 10.06 -16.82
CA PHE A 154 -20.29 9.23 -17.72
C PHE A 154 -21.57 8.72 -17.02
N GLU A 155 -21.44 8.20 -15.80
CA GLU A 155 -22.58 7.69 -15.04
C GLU A 155 -23.59 8.79 -14.71
N THR A 156 -23.13 9.95 -14.25
CA THR A 156 -24.02 11.09 -13.93
C THR A 156 -24.74 11.64 -15.16
N ASN A 157 -24.08 11.70 -16.32
CA ASN A 157 -24.72 12.09 -17.56
C ASN A 157 -25.78 11.07 -18.00
N SER A 158 -25.53 9.78 -17.82
CA SER A 158 -26.47 8.71 -18.13
C SER A 158 -27.73 8.75 -17.25
N LEU A 159 -27.58 9.13 -15.98
CA LEU A 159 -28.71 9.33 -15.06
C LEU A 159 -29.59 10.53 -15.48
N ASN A 160 -28.99 11.63 -15.94
CA ASN A 160 -29.70 12.81 -16.39
C ASN A 160 -30.44 12.59 -17.73
N ALA A 161 -29.90 11.73 -18.60
CA ALA A 161 -30.56 11.41 -19.89
C ALA A 161 -31.79 10.49 -19.74
N ARG A 162 -32.00 9.88 -18.58
CA ARG A 162 -33.16 9.03 -18.27
C ARG A 162 -34.30 9.77 -17.55
N ARG A 163 -34.13 11.05 -17.26
CA ARG A 163 -35.16 11.95 -16.71
C ARG A 163 -35.81 12.78 -17.83
#